data_eca4f6e2513165f1b907d43d404b2f07
#
_entry.id   eca4f6e2513165f1b907d43d404b2f07
#
_cell.length_a   1.000
_cell.length_b   1.000
_cell.length_c   1.000
_cell.angle_alpha   90.00
_cell.angle_beta   90.00
_cell.angle_gamma   90.00
#
_symmetry.space_group_name_H-M   'P 1'
#
loop_
_entity.id
_entity.type
_entity.pdbx_description
1 polymer ?
#
loop_
_entity_poly.entity_id
_entity_poly.type
_entity_poly.pdbx_seq_one_letter_code
_entity_poly.pdbx_strand_id
1 'polypeptide(L)'
;VVPMLLGNAFHARVDLPGLLAAAATRHPQLTVFQADVLGRDARLIEAVRERILEAGARPDDPSVGVALAAVGSSDARANAATAELASTLLGGTNWSGVRICFATSAEPTVAQAISALEQDGTERVVVAPWFLAPGLLTDRLSAAAATACPRARFADTIGGHSLLIETMIDRYRQVADALPGRLVRSA
;
A
#
# COMPACT_ATOMS: atom_id res chain seq x y z
N VAL A 1 -12.29 11.26 11.49
CA VAL A 1 -11.02 11.30 10.72
C VAL A 1 -10.70 9.91 10.23
N VAL A 2 -10.50 9.76 8.91
CA VAL A 2 -10.05 8.50 8.30
C VAL A 2 -8.57 8.66 7.95
N PRO A 3 -7.66 7.90 8.60
CA PRO A 3 -6.23 7.98 8.29
C PRO A 3 -5.94 7.32 6.93
N MET A 4 -5.45 8.09 5.98
CA MET A 4 -5.04 7.60 4.65
C MET A 4 -3.67 6.92 4.74
N LEU A 5 -3.59 5.81 5.47
CA LEU A 5 -2.36 5.08 5.76
C LEU A 5 -2.54 3.58 5.47
N LEU A 6 -1.57 3.01 4.75
CA LEU A 6 -1.52 1.58 4.41
C LEU A 6 -0.94 0.71 5.55
N GLY A 7 -0.31 1.32 6.54
CA GLY A 7 0.28 0.65 7.69
C GLY A 7 -0.17 1.24 9.01
N ASN A 8 -0.31 0.40 10.02
CA ASN A 8 -0.63 0.82 11.39
C ASN A 8 0.67 0.99 12.20
N ALA A 9 1.51 1.93 11.75
CA ALA A 9 2.81 2.25 12.36
C ALA A 9 2.72 3.52 13.23
N PHE A 10 3.85 4.10 13.57
CA PHE A 10 3.99 5.23 14.51
C PHE A 10 3.05 6.41 14.18
N HIS A 11 2.95 6.81 12.91
CA HIS A 11 2.09 7.92 12.50
C HIS A 11 0.60 7.69 12.81
N ALA A 12 0.10 6.46 12.69
CA ALA A 12 -1.29 6.13 12.99
C ALA A 12 -1.56 6.02 14.49
N ARG A 13 -0.58 5.52 15.26
CA ARG A 13 -0.75 5.12 16.66
C ARG A 13 -0.33 6.19 17.66
N VAL A 14 0.54 7.11 17.27
CA VAL A 14 1.13 8.13 18.15
C VAL A 14 0.90 9.53 17.62
N ASP A 15 1.37 9.85 16.40
CA ASP A 15 1.31 11.22 15.88
C ASP A 15 -0.11 11.70 15.68
N LEU A 16 -0.95 10.94 14.97
CA LEU A 16 -2.31 11.34 14.66
C LEU A 16 -3.18 11.50 15.91
N PRO A 17 -3.21 10.55 16.87
CA PRO A 17 -3.93 10.75 18.13
C PRO A 17 -3.46 12.00 18.90
N GLY A 18 -2.16 12.27 18.92
CA GLY A 18 -1.60 13.48 19.54
C GLY A 18 -2.10 14.77 18.88
N LEU A 19 -2.10 14.81 17.54
CA LEU A 19 -2.63 15.94 16.78
C LEU A 19 -4.12 16.15 17.00
N LEU A 20 -4.91 15.07 17.06
CA LEU A 20 -6.35 15.13 17.30
C LEU A 20 -6.67 15.60 18.73
N ALA A 21 -5.92 15.14 19.73
CA ALA A 21 -6.07 15.60 21.12
C ALA A 21 -5.72 17.10 21.23
N ALA A 22 -4.66 17.55 20.60
CA ALA A 22 -4.31 18.98 20.57
C ALA A 22 -5.38 19.83 19.84
N ALA A 23 -6.00 19.31 18.78
CA ALA A 23 -7.10 19.98 18.10
C ALA A 23 -8.35 20.08 18.99
N ALA A 24 -8.72 18.97 19.68
CA ALA A 24 -9.84 18.96 20.61
C ALA A 24 -9.65 19.95 21.78
N THR A 25 -8.41 20.10 22.28
CA THR A 25 -8.11 21.09 23.34
C THR A 25 -8.32 22.52 22.84
N ARG A 26 -7.94 22.82 21.59
CA ARG A 26 -8.14 24.17 21.00
C ARG A 26 -9.57 24.45 20.59
N HIS A 27 -10.35 23.41 20.34
CA HIS A 27 -11.72 23.48 19.87
C HIS A 27 -12.64 22.57 20.73
N PRO A 28 -12.98 22.97 21.99
CA PRO A 28 -13.74 22.10 22.92
C PRO A 28 -15.14 21.70 22.44
N GLN A 29 -15.71 22.46 21.50
CA GLN A 29 -17.00 22.14 20.87
C GLN A 29 -16.90 21.05 19.80
N LEU A 30 -15.67 20.67 19.39
CA LEU A 30 -15.44 19.66 18.35
C LEU A 30 -15.25 18.29 18.98
N THR A 31 -16.12 17.35 18.64
CA THR A 31 -15.95 15.95 18.98
C THR A 31 -15.30 15.23 17.78
N VAL A 32 -14.12 14.66 17.98
CA VAL A 32 -13.36 14.02 16.91
C VAL A 32 -13.25 12.52 17.18
N PHE A 33 -13.53 11.73 16.16
CA PHE A 33 -13.37 10.28 16.18
C PHE A 33 -12.36 9.88 15.10
N GLN A 34 -11.49 8.96 15.43
CA GLN A 34 -10.52 8.40 14.49
C GLN A 34 -10.97 7.01 14.06
N ALA A 35 -11.08 6.81 12.76
CA ALA A 35 -11.29 5.48 12.16
C ALA A 35 -9.97 4.69 12.12
N ASP A 36 -10.09 3.41 11.87
CA ASP A 36 -8.92 2.57 11.57
C ASP A 36 -8.21 3.03 10.29
N VAL A 37 -6.94 2.71 10.17
CA VAL A 37 -6.18 2.91 8.94
C VAL A 37 -6.78 2.09 7.80
N LEU A 38 -6.46 2.42 6.57
CA LEU A 38 -6.85 1.61 5.40
C LEU A 38 -6.30 0.19 5.52
N GLY A 39 -5.05 0.08 5.99
CA GLY A 39 -4.42 -1.19 6.30
C GLY A 39 -4.19 -2.05 5.07
N ARG A 40 -4.25 -3.37 5.28
CA ARG A 40 -4.09 -4.39 4.24
C ARG A 40 -5.46 -4.91 3.77
N ASP A 41 -6.37 -4.00 3.45
CA ASP A 41 -7.69 -4.35 2.92
C ASP A 41 -7.54 -5.10 1.58
N ALA A 42 -8.30 -6.16 1.39
CA ALA A 42 -8.23 -6.99 0.19
C ALA A 42 -8.49 -6.18 -1.09
N ARG A 43 -9.35 -5.17 -1.02
CA ARG A 43 -9.65 -4.26 -2.14
C ARG A 43 -8.44 -3.46 -2.58
N LEU A 44 -7.56 -3.07 -1.64
CA LEU A 44 -6.33 -2.35 -1.98
C LEU A 44 -5.29 -3.25 -2.64
N ILE A 45 -5.27 -4.54 -2.26
CA ILE A 45 -4.43 -5.54 -2.92
C ILE A 45 -4.91 -5.74 -4.36
N GLU A 46 -6.22 -5.80 -4.55
CA GLU A 46 -6.81 -5.89 -5.89
C GLU A 46 -6.53 -4.63 -6.73
N ALA A 47 -6.63 -3.44 -6.14
CA ALA A 47 -6.24 -2.20 -6.82
C ALA A 47 -4.79 -2.24 -7.32
N VAL A 48 -3.86 -2.75 -6.50
CA VAL A 48 -2.46 -2.95 -6.94
C VAL A 48 -2.36 -4.00 -8.05
N ARG A 49 -3.14 -5.08 -7.97
CA ARG A 49 -3.21 -6.08 -9.04
C ARG A 49 -3.63 -5.45 -10.37
N GLU A 50 -4.69 -4.64 -10.37
CA GLU A 50 -5.14 -3.93 -11.56
C GLU A 50 -4.05 -2.99 -12.11
N ARG A 51 -3.30 -2.26 -11.25
CA ARG A 51 -2.15 -1.45 -11.69
C ARG A 51 -1.04 -2.27 -12.35
N ILE A 52 -0.79 -3.49 -11.86
CA ILE A 52 0.16 -4.42 -12.48
C ILE A 52 -0.34 -4.85 -13.87
N LEU A 53 -1.63 -5.12 -14.02
CA LEU A 53 -2.21 -5.48 -15.30
C LEU A 53 -2.16 -4.31 -16.30
N GLU A 54 -2.45 -3.08 -15.85
CA GLU A 54 -2.30 -1.85 -16.64
C GLU A 54 -0.85 -1.63 -17.11
N ALA A 55 0.14 -2.02 -16.29
CA ALA A 55 1.56 -2.03 -16.67
C ALA A 55 1.90 -3.14 -17.68
N GLY A 56 0.92 -3.95 -18.13
CA GLY A 56 1.03 -4.93 -19.19
C GLY A 56 1.43 -6.34 -18.75
N ALA A 57 1.29 -6.64 -17.45
CA ALA A 57 1.31 -8.02 -16.99
C ALA A 57 -0.02 -8.72 -17.36
N ARG A 58 0.01 -10.05 -17.45
CA ARG A 58 -1.20 -10.87 -17.58
C ARG A 58 -1.27 -11.83 -16.41
N PRO A 59 -2.45 -12.13 -15.84
CA PRO A 59 -2.57 -13.00 -14.66
C PRO A 59 -2.09 -14.43 -14.96
N ASP A 60 -2.22 -14.86 -16.20
CA ASP A 60 -1.91 -16.21 -16.68
C ASP A 60 -0.47 -16.36 -17.23
N ASP A 61 0.37 -15.33 -17.11
CA ASP A 61 1.71 -15.29 -17.70
C ASP A 61 2.79 -15.75 -16.67
N PRO A 62 3.32 -16.97 -16.78
CA PRO A 62 4.33 -17.49 -15.87
C PRO A 62 5.72 -16.83 -16.07
N SER A 63 5.94 -16.05 -17.11
CA SER A 63 7.19 -15.31 -17.32
C SER A 63 7.26 -14.03 -16.50
N VAL A 64 6.14 -13.58 -15.91
CA VAL A 64 6.05 -12.35 -15.12
C VAL A 64 6.41 -12.60 -13.66
N GLY A 65 7.28 -11.77 -13.10
CA GLY A 65 7.52 -11.64 -11.68
C GLY A 65 7.28 -10.22 -11.20
N VAL A 66 6.82 -10.08 -9.97
CA VAL A 66 6.45 -8.79 -9.40
C VAL A 66 7.34 -8.44 -8.21
N ALA A 67 8.00 -7.29 -8.26
CA ALA A 67 8.64 -6.67 -7.10
C ALA A 67 7.64 -5.71 -6.43
N LEU A 68 7.00 -6.16 -5.33
CA LEU A 68 6.06 -5.34 -4.58
C LEU A 68 6.82 -4.39 -3.66
N ALA A 69 6.79 -3.09 -3.95
CA ALA A 69 7.60 -2.09 -3.27
C ALA A 69 6.78 -1.32 -2.22
N ALA A 70 7.17 -1.41 -0.96
CA ALA A 70 6.56 -0.67 0.16
C ALA A 70 7.53 0.35 0.76
N VAL A 71 7.05 1.21 1.65
CA VAL A 71 7.89 2.23 2.30
C VAL A 71 9.01 1.58 3.11
N GLY A 72 8.70 0.59 3.92
CA GLY A 72 9.59 0.05 4.93
C GLY A 72 9.47 0.78 6.27
N SER A 73 9.84 0.08 7.33
CA SER A 73 9.79 0.55 8.72
C SER A 73 11.05 0.12 9.46
N SER A 74 11.43 0.85 10.50
CA SER A 74 12.42 0.39 11.48
C SER A 74 11.90 -0.75 12.36
N ASP A 75 10.58 -0.97 12.39
CA ASP A 75 9.96 -2.10 13.07
C ASP A 75 9.92 -3.33 12.14
N ALA A 76 10.73 -4.34 12.46
CA ALA A 76 10.80 -5.59 11.70
C ALA A 76 9.44 -6.33 11.63
N ARG A 77 8.59 -6.21 12.67
CA ARG A 77 7.26 -6.83 12.68
C ARG A 77 6.33 -6.16 11.66
N ALA A 78 6.42 -4.85 11.52
CA ALA A 78 5.66 -4.11 10.50
C ALA A 78 6.09 -4.52 9.09
N ASN A 79 7.39 -4.70 8.87
CA ASN A 79 7.92 -5.17 7.59
C ASN A 79 7.49 -6.61 7.29
N ALA A 80 7.58 -7.52 8.27
CA ALA A 80 7.10 -8.90 8.14
C ALA A 80 5.60 -8.96 7.79
N ALA A 81 4.78 -8.17 8.49
CA ALA A 81 3.36 -8.08 8.18
C ALA A 81 3.10 -7.52 6.77
N THR A 82 3.93 -6.59 6.28
CA THR A 82 3.84 -6.08 4.91
C THR A 82 4.27 -7.13 3.89
N ALA A 83 5.26 -7.96 4.22
CA ALA A 83 5.75 -9.02 3.34
C ALA A 83 4.68 -10.10 3.04
N GLU A 84 3.73 -10.31 3.95
CA GLU A 84 2.59 -11.22 3.72
C GLU A 84 1.73 -10.81 2.52
N LEU A 85 1.74 -9.53 2.11
CA LEU A 85 1.04 -9.06 0.92
C LEU A 85 1.51 -9.77 -0.36
N ALA A 86 2.79 -10.17 -0.41
CA ALA A 86 3.35 -10.83 -1.58
C ALA A 86 2.62 -12.14 -1.91
N SER A 87 2.34 -12.96 -0.90
CA SER A 87 1.60 -14.23 -1.09
C SER A 87 0.15 -13.98 -1.48
N THR A 88 -0.49 -12.97 -0.89
CA THR A 88 -1.87 -12.61 -1.24
C THR A 88 -1.96 -12.08 -2.66
N LEU A 89 -1.00 -11.27 -3.09
CA LEU A 89 -0.96 -10.71 -4.44
C LEU A 89 -0.68 -11.80 -5.50
N LEU A 90 0.16 -12.78 -5.16
CA LEU A 90 0.46 -13.92 -6.04
C LEU A 90 -0.77 -14.84 -6.22
N GLY A 91 -1.61 -14.96 -5.20
CA GLY A 91 -2.79 -15.83 -5.23
C GLY A 91 -3.72 -15.50 -6.41
N GLY A 92 -4.15 -16.52 -7.15
CA GLY A 92 -5.01 -16.38 -8.32
C GLY A 92 -4.29 -15.96 -9.61
N THR A 93 -2.95 -15.97 -9.62
CA THR A 93 -2.14 -15.73 -10.81
C THR A 93 -1.19 -16.89 -11.10
N ASN A 94 -0.67 -16.95 -12.33
CA ASN A 94 0.38 -17.87 -12.73
C ASN A 94 1.76 -17.20 -12.76
N TRP A 95 1.93 -16.02 -12.16
CA TRP A 95 3.21 -15.31 -12.14
C TRP A 95 4.32 -16.18 -11.52
N SER A 96 5.54 -16.01 -12.01
CA SER A 96 6.72 -16.77 -11.49
C SER A 96 6.97 -16.49 -10.01
N GLY A 97 6.60 -15.31 -9.51
CA GLY A 97 6.70 -14.98 -8.10
C GLY A 97 6.35 -13.52 -7.81
N VAL A 98 6.15 -13.25 -6.51
CA VAL A 98 6.05 -11.90 -5.98
C VAL A 98 7.08 -11.75 -4.86
N ARG A 99 7.95 -10.74 -4.94
CA ARG A 99 8.97 -10.44 -3.94
C ARG A 99 8.73 -9.06 -3.35
N ILE A 100 8.68 -8.99 -2.02
CA ILE A 100 8.60 -7.69 -1.32
C ILE A 100 9.93 -6.95 -1.40
N CYS A 101 9.88 -5.63 -1.50
CA CYS A 101 11.03 -4.75 -1.30
C CYS A 101 10.63 -3.44 -0.64
N PHE A 102 11.62 -2.70 -0.14
CA PHE A 102 11.37 -1.48 0.63
C PHE A 102 12.11 -0.28 0.04
N ALA A 103 11.44 0.89 0.10
CA ALA A 103 11.96 2.15 -0.42
C ALA A 103 12.95 2.84 0.52
N THR A 104 12.92 2.48 1.82
CA THR A 104 13.80 3.03 2.86
C THR A 104 14.91 2.04 3.22
N SER A 105 15.58 2.24 4.35
CA SER A 105 16.72 1.45 4.79
C SER A 105 16.42 -0.02 5.15
N ALA A 106 15.16 -0.46 5.07
CA ALA A 106 14.81 -1.86 5.28
C ALA A 106 15.20 -2.71 4.06
N GLU A 107 15.55 -3.96 4.30
CA GLU A 107 15.82 -4.94 3.25
C GLU A 107 14.63 -5.91 3.09
N PRO A 108 14.47 -6.49 1.89
CA PRO A 108 15.28 -6.31 0.67
C PRO A 108 15.00 -4.99 -0.05
N THR A 109 16.01 -4.47 -0.75
CA THR A 109 15.88 -3.34 -1.69
C THR A 109 15.20 -3.77 -2.98
N VAL A 110 14.77 -2.80 -3.81
CA VAL A 110 14.19 -3.12 -5.13
C VAL A 110 15.17 -3.88 -6.03
N ALA A 111 16.45 -3.55 -5.99
CA ALA A 111 17.47 -4.25 -6.75
C ALA A 111 17.64 -5.72 -6.32
N GLN A 112 17.63 -5.97 -5.01
CA GLN A 112 17.68 -7.33 -4.46
C GLN A 112 16.44 -8.15 -4.82
N ALA A 113 15.24 -7.55 -4.77
CA ALA A 113 14.00 -8.23 -5.16
C ALA A 113 13.99 -8.59 -6.66
N ILE A 114 14.44 -7.65 -7.52
CA ILE A 114 14.58 -7.90 -8.96
C ILE A 114 15.57 -9.04 -9.22
N SER A 115 16.77 -8.97 -8.61
CA SER A 115 17.77 -10.03 -8.76
C SER A 115 17.27 -11.40 -8.31
N ALA A 116 16.52 -11.47 -7.21
CA ALA A 116 15.93 -12.72 -6.73
C ALA A 116 14.90 -13.27 -7.73
N LEU A 117 14.05 -12.43 -8.31
CA LEU A 117 13.10 -12.83 -9.35
C LEU A 117 13.81 -13.36 -10.59
N GLU A 118 14.87 -12.69 -11.04
CA GLU A 118 15.67 -13.13 -12.21
C GLU A 118 16.36 -14.48 -11.94
N GLN A 119 16.87 -14.71 -10.72
CA GLN A 119 17.43 -16.00 -10.29
C GLN A 119 16.39 -17.12 -10.28
N ASP A 120 15.14 -16.79 -9.97
CA ASP A 120 14.01 -17.72 -10.03
C ASP A 120 13.50 -17.96 -11.46
N GLY A 121 14.14 -17.39 -12.49
CA GLY A 121 13.81 -17.60 -13.90
C GLY A 121 12.76 -16.62 -14.45
N THR A 122 12.45 -15.54 -13.74
CA THR A 122 11.55 -14.49 -14.25
C THR A 122 12.15 -13.80 -15.49
N GLU A 123 11.38 -13.71 -16.57
CA GLU A 123 11.80 -13.03 -17.80
C GLU A 123 11.36 -11.57 -17.84
N ARG A 124 10.22 -11.26 -17.21
CA ARG A 124 9.58 -9.94 -17.24
C ARG A 124 9.28 -9.48 -15.82
N VAL A 125 9.94 -8.41 -15.39
CA VAL A 125 9.74 -7.85 -14.05
C VAL A 125 8.79 -6.65 -14.11
N VAL A 126 7.81 -6.62 -13.21
CA VAL A 126 6.98 -5.46 -12.92
C VAL A 126 7.24 -5.03 -11.48
N VAL A 127 7.62 -3.76 -11.28
CA VAL A 127 7.72 -3.16 -9.96
C VAL A 127 6.39 -2.49 -9.63
N ALA A 128 5.72 -2.95 -8.59
CA ALA A 128 4.41 -2.48 -8.18
C ALA A 128 4.50 -1.72 -6.84
N PRO A 129 4.21 -0.41 -6.80
CA PRO A 129 4.24 0.36 -5.57
C PRO A 129 3.03 0.07 -4.67
N TRP A 130 3.26 -0.39 -3.44
CA TRP A 130 2.28 -0.37 -2.35
C TRP A 130 2.25 1.03 -1.74
N PHE A 131 1.74 2.00 -2.52
CA PHE A 131 1.69 3.42 -2.21
C PHE A 131 0.35 4.01 -2.66
N LEU A 132 -0.17 4.97 -1.90
CA LEU A 132 -1.41 5.66 -2.25
C LEU A 132 -1.21 6.68 -3.38
N ALA A 133 -0.06 7.35 -3.41
CA ALA A 133 0.23 8.42 -4.37
C ALA A 133 1.72 8.43 -4.76
N PRO A 134 2.06 8.98 -5.94
CA PRO A 134 3.43 9.20 -6.34
C PRO A 134 4.12 10.25 -5.46
N GLY A 135 5.45 10.22 -5.42
CA GLY A 135 6.29 11.16 -4.68
C GLY A 135 7.74 10.74 -4.66
N LEU A 136 8.57 11.42 -3.89
CA LEU A 136 10.03 11.20 -3.86
C LEU A 136 10.45 9.75 -3.64
N LEU A 137 9.70 8.97 -2.86
CA LEU A 137 10.03 7.56 -2.63
C LEU A 137 9.74 6.70 -3.86
N THR A 138 8.62 6.93 -4.53
CA THR A 138 8.30 6.22 -5.79
C THR A 138 9.26 6.60 -6.90
N ASP A 139 9.68 7.87 -6.97
CA ASP A 139 10.67 8.33 -7.95
C ASP A 139 12.02 7.64 -7.74
N ARG A 140 12.48 7.53 -6.49
CA ARG A 140 13.71 6.81 -6.13
C ARG A 140 13.60 5.32 -6.44
N LEU A 141 12.47 4.69 -6.15
CA LEU A 141 12.21 3.29 -6.47
C LEU A 141 12.26 3.06 -7.98
N SER A 142 11.61 3.93 -8.76
CA SER A 142 11.59 3.85 -10.22
C SER A 142 13.00 3.99 -10.80
N ALA A 143 13.78 4.95 -10.33
CA ALA A 143 15.16 5.13 -10.75
C ALA A 143 16.05 3.94 -10.39
N ALA A 144 15.92 3.40 -9.17
CA ALA A 144 16.67 2.23 -8.72
C ALA A 144 16.28 0.97 -9.50
N ALA A 145 14.98 0.78 -9.79
CA ALA A 145 14.50 -0.31 -10.62
C ALA A 145 15.03 -0.25 -12.05
N ALA A 146 14.99 0.92 -12.67
CA ALA A 146 15.54 1.14 -14.01
C ALA A 146 17.05 0.89 -14.09
N THR A 147 17.77 1.20 -13.01
CA THR A 147 19.21 0.90 -12.90
C THR A 147 19.48 -0.60 -12.77
N ALA A 148 18.69 -1.30 -11.94
CA ALA A 148 18.85 -2.74 -11.69
C ALA A 148 18.42 -3.58 -12.91
N CYS A 149 17.30 -3.21 -13.54
CA CYS A 149 16.75 -3.89 -14.71
C CYS A 149 16.11 -2.87 -15.66
N PRO A 150 16.81 -2.41 -16.70
CA PRO A 150 16.28 -1.39 -17.63
C PRO A 150 15.01 -1.80 -18.38
N ARG A 151 14.71 -3.08 -18.44
CA ARG A 151 13.49 -3.64 -19.06
C ARG A 151 12.33 -3.80 -18.06
N ALA A 152 12.55 -3.60 -16.75
CA ALA A 152 11.49 -3.66 -15.76
C ALA A 152 10.44 -2.58 -16.02
N ARG A 153 9.18 -2.94 -15.87
CA ARG A 153 8.08 -1.97 -15.94
C ARG A 153 7.76 -1.51 -14.54
N PHE A 154 7.40 -0.24 -14.40
CA PHE A 154 6.96 0.34 -13.13
C PHE A 154 5.46 0.61 -13.23
N ALA A 155 4.67 -0.02 -12.37
CA ALA A 155 3.23 0.18 -12.31
C ALA A 155 2.90 1.49 -11.58
N ASP A 156 1.74 2.06 -11.87
CA ASP A 156 1.24 3.22 -11.15
C ASP A 156 0.95 2.89 -9.67
N THR A 157 0.92 3.91 -8.84
CA THR A 157 0.43 3.82 -7.46
C THR A 157 -1.08 3.56 -7.44
N ILE A 158 -1.65 3.23 -6.28
CA ILE A 158 -3.09 3.02 -6.12
C ILE A 158 -3.86 4.24 -6.66
N GLY A 159 -3.42 5.47 -6.32
CA GLY A 159 -4.02 6.69 -6.84
C GLY A 159 -5.50 6.84 -6.49
N GLY A 160 -6.26 7.43 -7.39
CA GLY A 160 -7.72 7.61 -7.26
C GLY A 160 -8.55 6.37 -7.60
N HIS A 161 -8.06 5.17 -7.30
CA HIS A 161 -8.75 3.92 -7.60
C HIS A 161 -10.09 3.80 -6.87
N SER A 162 -11.14 3.28 -7.53
CA SER A 162 -12.47 3.13 -6.94
C SER A 162 -12.45 2.29 -5.65
N LEU A 163 -11.68 1.22 -5.64
CA LEU A 163 -11.51 0.34 -4.47
C LEU A 163 -10.85 1.04 -3.26
N LEU A 164 -10.00 2.04 -3.49
CA LEU A 164 -9.49 2.90 -2.41
C LEU A 164 -10.61 3.77 -1.84
N ILE A 165 -11.41 4.37 -2.71
CA ILE A 165 -12.53 5.23 -2.29
C ILE A 165 -13.55 4.43 -1.48
N GLU A 166 -13.91 3.22 -1.93
CA GLU A 166 -14.78 2.31 -1.20
C GLU A 166 -14.22 1.96 0.18
N THR A 167 -12.94 1.59 0.25
CA THR A 167 -12.28 1.28 1.53
C THR A 167 -12.32 2.47 2.48
N MET A 168 -12.05 3.67 1.99
CA MET A 168 -12.11 4.91 2.78
C MET A 168 -13.52 5.18 3.31
N ILE A 169 -14.54 5.03 2.46
CA ILE A 169 -15.94 5.23 2.84
C ILE A 169 -16.35 4.21 3.91
N ASP A 170 -15.94 2.96 3.79
CA ASP A 170 -16.26 1.93 4.78
C ASP A 170 -15.58 2.21 6.12
N ARG A 171 -14.31 2.68 6.15
CA ARG A 171 -13.67 3.12 7.40
C ARG A 171 -14.41 4.27 8.05
N TYR A 172 -14.91 5.21 7.24
CA TYR A 172 -15.76 6.30 7.75
C TYR A 172 -17.07 5.76 8.35
N ARG A 173 -17.79 4.90 7.62
CA ARG A 173 -19.08 4.34 8.05
C ARG A 173 -18.96 3.53 9.33
N GLN A 174 -17.92 2.70 9.47
CA GLN A 174 -17.66 1.91 10.68
C GLN A 174 -17.66 2.77 11.95
N VAL A 175 -17.13 3.98 11.88
CA VAL A 175 -17.13 4.91 13.02
C VAL A 175 -18.46 5.68 13.11
N ALA A 176 -18.96 6.17 11.98
CA ALA A 176 -20.18 6.99 11.95
C ALA A 176 -21.42 6.20 12.45
N ASP A 177 -21.52 4.92 12.09
CA ASP A 177 -22.64 4.05 12.49
C ASP A 177 -22.54 3.57 13.95
N ALA A 178 -21.31 3.56 14.50
CA ALA A 178 -21.09 3.20 15.91
C ALA A 178 -21.37 4.36 16.90
N LEU A 179 -21.58 5.60 16.39
CA LEU A 179 -21.85 6.74 17.25
C LEU A 179 -23.28 6.72 17.79
N PRO A 180 -23.48 6.87 19.12
CA PRO A 180 -24.80 7.01 19.69
C PRO A 180 -25.42 8.35 19.26
N GLY A 181 -26.46 8.29 18.46
CA GLY A 181 -27.18 9.45 17.94
C GLY A 181 -26.83 9.74 16.48
N ARG A 182 -27.49 9.04 15.58
CA ARG A 182 -27.44 9.28 14.14
C ARG A 182 -27.72 10.76 13.84
N LEU A 183 -26.68 11.51 13.50
CA LEU A 183 -26.82 12.76 12.79
C LEU A 183 -27.15 12.47 11.31
N VAL A 184 -28.31 11.84 11.08
CA VAL A 184 -28.93 11.85 9.76
C VAL A 184 -29.57 13.23 9.60
N ARG A 185 -28.82 14.21 9.15
CA ARG A 185 -29.40 15.34 8.45
C ARG A 185 -29.59 14.89 7.00
N SER A 186 -30.80 14.42 6.70
CA SER A 186 -31.30 14.40 5.33
C SER A 186 -31.32 15.86 4.83
N ALA A 187 -30.56 16.14 3.81
CA ALA A 187 -30.73 17.34 2.98
C ALA A 187 -31.86 17.11 2.01
#